data_7e73e5f2ff8f373cab6a86d031bbfe94
#
_entry.id   7e73e5f2ff8f373cab6a86d031bbfe94
#
_cell.length_a   1.000
_cell.length_b   1.000
_cell.length_c   1.000
_cell.angle_alpha   90.00
_cell.angle_beta   90.00
_cell.angle_gamma   90.00
#
_symmetry.space_group_name_H-M   'P 1'
#
loop_
_entity.id
_entity.type
_entity.pdbx_description
1 polymer ?
#
loop_
_entity_poly.entity_id
_entity_poly.type
_entity_poly.pdbx_seq_one_letter_code
_entity_poly.pdbx_strand_id
1 'polypeptide(L)'
;FKFWRNPYMTPQPATRPGKTGETNMGYRVVIAGATGNVGREMLNILAERHFPVDEIVALASRKSMGSEVSFGDKTLKTKDLDTFDFTGWDMALFAVGSEATKKYAPKAAKAGCVVIDNSSLYRYDPDIPLIVPEVNADAIHDYSKKNIIANPNCSTAQMVVALKPLHDRATIKRVVVSTYQSVSGSGKDGMDELWDQTKSIYNPTDD
;
A
#
# COMPACT_ATOMS: atom_id res chain seq x y z
N PHE A 1 15.53 20.32 4.69
CA PHE A 1 14.89 19.23 3.94
C PHE A 1 14.10 19.74 2.71
N LYS A 2 14.71 20.58 1.85
CA LYS A 2 14.08 21.19 0.65
C LYS A 2 14.58 20.59 -0.67
N PHE A 3 15.18 19.40 -0.71
CA PHE A 3 15.99 18.95 -1.86
C PHE A 3 15.45 17.77 -2.68
N TRP A 4 14.20 17.32 -2.51
CA TRP A 4 13.63 16.27 -3.37
C TRP A 4 12.26 16.69 -3.92
N ARG A 5 12.26 17.58 -4.92
CA ARG A 5 11.16 17.62 -5.88
C ARG A 5 11.42 16.53 -6.91
N ASN A 6 10.82 15.36 -6.72
CA ASN A 6 10.79 14.32 -7.76
C ASN A 6 9.97 14.87 -8.94
N PRO A 7 10.55 15.03 -10.15
CA PRO A 7 9.83 15.52 -11.32
C PRO A 7 8.68 14.60 -11.75
N TYR A 8 8.59 13.38 -11.22
CA TYR A 8 7.50 12.44 -11.47
C TYR A 8 6.33 12.57 -10.48
N MET A 9 6.36 13.53 -9.55
CA MET A 9 5.35 13.70 -8.50
C MET A 9 4.32 14.81 -8.75
N THR A 10 4.24 15.39 -9.93
CA THR A 10 3.06 16.16 -10.32
C THR A 10 2.07 15.20 -10.97
N PRO A 11 0.93 14.91 -10.32
CA PRO A 11 -0.12 14.13 -10.97
C PRO A 11 -0.56 14.87 -12.23
N GLN A 12 -0.23 14.35 -13.39
CA GLN A 12 -0.91 14.77 -14.61
C GLN A 12 -2.35 14.28 -14.48
N PRO A 13 -3.36 15.12 -14.76
CA PRO A 13 -4.74 14.67 -14.75
C PRO A 13 -4.89 13.53 -15.75
N ALA A 14 -5.14 12.33 -15.25
CA ALA A 14 -5.38 11.17 -16.08
C ALA A 14 -6.74 11.33 -16.77
N THR A 15 -6.73 11.36 -18.09
CA THR A 15 -7.95 11.21 -18.88
C THR A 15 -8.38 9.74 -18.84
N ARG A 16 -9.54 9.45 -18.27
CA ARG A 16 -10.15 8.11 -18.36
C ARG A 16 -10.45 7.79 -19.83
N PRO A 17 -10.03 6.65 -20.36
CA PRO A 17 -10.52 6.21 -21.64
C PRO A 17 -12.03 5.92 -21.51
N GLY A 18 -12.88 6.71 -22.17
CA GLY A 18 -14.30 6.43 -22.33
C GLY A 18 -15.30 7.45 -21.78
N LYS A 19 -14.88 8.58 -21.19
CA LYS A 19 -15.80 9.69 -20.86
C LYS A 19 -15.35 10.99 -21.51
N THR A 20 -16.00 11.35 -22.59
CA THR A 20 -15.88 12.67 -23.22
C THR A 20 -16.64 13.68 -22.38
N GLY A 21 -15.95 14.69 -21.85
CA GLY A 21 -16.60 15.97 -21.49
C GLY A 21 -16.53 16.48 -20.07
N GLU A 22 -15.76 15.89 -19.12
CA GLU A 22 -15.60 16.51 -17.79
C GLU A 22 -14.13 16.65 -17.39
N THR A 23 -13.71 17.89 -17.26
CA THR A 23 -12.41 18.31 -16.74
C THR A 23 -12.33 18.05 -15.23
N ASN A 24 -11.28 17.37 -14.81
CA ASN A 24 -10.86 17.21 -13.43
C ASN A 24 -11.68 16.22 -12.58
N MET A 25 -11.78 14.97 -13.04
CA MET A 25 -12.29 13.88 -12.18
C MET A 25 -11.14 13.23 -11.43
N GLY A 26 -11.21 13.19 -10.09
CA GLY A 26 -10.32 12.44 -9.25
C GLY A 26 -10.58 10.93 -9.35
N TYR A 27 -9.86 10.15 -8.54
CA TYR A 27 -9.96 8.69 -8.50
C TYR A 27 -10.93 8.22 -7.41
N ARG A 28 -11.61 7.11 -7.67
CA ARG A 28 -12.33 6.35 -6.66
C ARG A 28 -11.37 5.32 -6.04
N VAL A 29 -11.00 5.55 -4.78
CA VAL A 29 -9.91 4.82 -4.10
C VAL A 29 -10.46 3.94 -2.99
N VAL A 30 -10.00 2.69 -2.95
CA VAL A 30 -10.29 1.74 -1.88
C VAL A 30 -9.03 1.54 -1.04
N ILE A 31 -9.15 1.59 0.29
CA ILE A 31 -8.08 1.19 1.21
C ILE A 31 -8.53 -0.08 1.93
N ALA A 32 -7.97 -1.20 1.54
CA ALA A 32 -8.20 -2.49 2.21
C ALA A 32 -7.21 -2.67 3.38
N GLY A 33 -7.72 -2.94 4.58
CA GLY A 33 -6.91 -2.99 5.80
C GLY A 33 -6.70 -1.61 6.44
N ALA A 34 -7.66 -0.70 6.27
CA ALA A 34 -7.60 0.69 6.70
C ALA A 34 -7.40 0.90 8.21
N THR A 35 -7.73 -0.09 9.04
CA THR A 35 -7.55 -0.02 10.51
C THR A 35 -6.15 -0.37 10.97
N GLY A 36 -5.35 -1.01 10.12
CA GLY A 36 -3.95 -1.35 10.39
C GLY A 36 -3.01 -0.13 10.25
N ASN A 37 -1.78 -0.27 10.77
CA ASN A 37 -0.78 0.81 10.74
C ASN A 37 -0.51 1.30 9.30
N VAL A 38 -0.29 0.38 8.37
CA VAL A 38 0.01 0.71 6.97
C VAL A 38 -1.21 1.33 6.28
N GLY A 39 -2.42 0.80 6.50
CA GLY A 39 -3.63 1.35 5.91
C GLY A 39 -3.94 2.77 6.39
N ARG A 40 -3.72 3.06 7.68
CA ARG A 40 -3.84 4.43 8.24
C ARG A 40 -2.83 5.37 7.61
N GLU A 41 -1.59 4.91 7.45
CA GLU A 41 -0.53 5.72 6.83
C GLU A 41 -0.81 5.99 5.36
N MET A 42 -1.36 5.02 4.61
CA MET A 42 -1.83 5.25 3.23
C MET A 42 -2.88 6.36 3.16
N LEU A 43 -3.87 6.35 4.08
CA LEU A 43 -4.87 7.42 4.17
C LEU A 43 -4.23 8.78 4.47
N ASN A 44 -3.31 8.85 5.43
CA ASN A 44 -2.60 10.07 5.80
C ASN A 44 -1.81 10.63 4.61
N ILE A 45 -1.02 9.80 3.92
CA ILE A 45 -0.18 10.22 2.79
C ILE A 45 -1.02 10.69 1.61
N LEU A 46 -2.13 10.01 1.29
CA LEU A 46 -3.02 10.44 0.22
C LEU A 46 -3.61 11.84 0.53
N ALA A 47 -3.99 12.09 1.78
CA ALA A 47 -4.50 13.39 2.22
C ALA A 47 -3.40 14.47 2.20
N GLU A 48 -2.23 14.20 2.79
CA GLU A 48 -1.08 15.11 2.85
C GLU A 48 -0.59 15.53 1.46
N ARG A 49 -0.56 14.58 0.53
CA ARG A 49 -0.12 14.82 -0.85
C ARG A 49 -1.20 15.39 -1.75
N HIS A 50 -2.39 15.67 -1.22
CA HIS A 50 -3.53 16.15 -2.00
C HIS A 50 -3.79 15.29 -3.24
N PHE A 51 -3.69 13.94 -3.06
CA PHE A 51 -3.96 13.02 -4.15
C PHE A 51 -5.40 13.25 -4.67
N PRO A 52 -5.63 13.31 -5.98
CA PRO A 52 -6.94 13.64 -6.54
C PRO A 52 -7.93 12.50 -6.29
N VAL A 53 -8.64 12.57 -5.17
CA VAL A 53 -9.64 11.59 -4.74
C VAL A 53 -11.03 12.19 -4.86
N ASP A 54 -11.89 11.58 -5.68
CA ASP A 54 -13.33 11.90 -5.73
C ASP A 54 -14.08 11.16 -4.64
N GLU A 55 -13.79 9.85 -4.51
CA GLU A 55 -14.43 9.00 -3.51
C GLU A 55 -13.38 8.08 -2.88
N ILE A 56 -13.44 7.93 -1.56
CA ILE A 56 -12.57 7.03 -0.82
C ILE A 56 -13.39 6.15 0.12
N VAL A 57 -13.05 4.88 0.16
CA VAL A 57 -13.64 3.92 1.09
C VAL A 57 -12.58 3.19 1.88
N ALA A 58 -12.81 3.09 3.17
CA ALA A 58 -11.99 2.33 4.10
C ALA A 58 -12.62 0.97 4.34
N LEU A 59 -11.88 -0.10 4.06
CA LEU A 59 -12.32 -1.48 4.28
C LEU A 59 -11.51 -2.13 5.39
N ALA A 60 -12.19 -2.96 6.18
CA ALA A 60 -11.57 -3.72 7.25
C ALA A 60 -12.19 -5.13 7.33
N SER A 61 -11.61 -5.99 8.16
CA SER A 61 -12.24 -7.26 8.51
C SER A 61 -13.54 -7.02 9.30
N ARG A 62 -14.41 -8.02 9.31
CA ARG A 62 -15.68 -7.98 10.05
C ARG A 62 -15.52 -7.60 11.52
N LYS A 63 -14.38 -7.96 12.15
CA LYS A 63 -14.07 -7.59 13.55
C LYS A 63 -13.89 -6.09 13.75
N SER A 64 -13.42 -5.39 12.72
CA SER A 64 -13.12 -3.95 12.75
C SER A 64 -14.09 -3.14 11.89
N MET A 65 -15.18 -3.74 11.41
CA MET A 65 -16.23 -3.04 10.68
C MET A 65 -16.89 -1.98 11.56
N GLY A 66 -17.13 -0.80 11.01
CA GLY A 66 -17.70 0.33 11.74
C GLY A 66 -16.67 1.16 12.53
N SER A 67 -15.43 0.70 12.63
CA SER A 67 -14.34 1.51 13.21
C SER A 67 -14.12 2.78 12.40
N GLU A 68 -13.71 3.84 13.08
CA GLU A 68 -13.42 5.13 12.45
C GLU A 68 -11.92 5.25 12.11
N VAL A 69 -11.65 5.79 10.93
CA VAL A 69 -10.30 6.13 10.46
C VAL A 69 -10.32 7.53 9.83
N SER A 70 -9.22 8.26 9.94
CA SER A 70 -9.11 9.61 9.42
C SER A 70 -8.59 9.63 7.99
N PHE A 71 -9.09 10.55 7.18
CA PHE A 71 -8.58 10.93 5.87
C PHE A 71 -8.56 12.46 5.79
N GLY A 72 -7.40 13.06 6.09
CA GLY A 72 -7.32 14.51 6.33
C GLY A 72 -8.31 14.93 7.44
N ASP A 73 -9.15 15.90 7.14
CA ASP A 73 -10.18 16.41 8.07
C ASP A 73 -11.46 15.57 8.11
N LYS A 74 -11.53 14.50 7.29
CA LYS A 74 -12.70 13.64 7.19
C LYS A 74 -12.52 12.38 8.02
N THR A 75 -13.60 11.95 8.68
CA THR A 75 -13.69 10.65 9.34
C THR A 75 -14.45 9.67 8.46
N LEU A 76 -13.85 8.50 8.21
CA LEU A 76 -14.44 7.43 7.42
C LEU A 76 -14.81 6.27 8.35
N LYS A 77 -16.02 5.72 8.18
CA LYS A 77 -16.42 4.47 8.83
C LYS A 77 -16.02 3.30 7.94
N THR A 78 -15.34 2.32 8.51
CA THR A 78 -14.90 1.14 7.77
C THR A 78 -16.09 0.26 7.41
N LYS A 79 -16.03 -0.26 6.16
CA LYS A 79 -16.97 -1.27 5.64
C LYS A 79 -16.32 -2.65 5.65
N ASP A 80 -17.16 -3.68 5.54
CA ASP A 80 -16.68 -5.06 5.49
C ASP A 80 -16.04 -5.39 4.14
N LEU A 81 -14.78 -5.82 4.17
CA LEU A 81 -14.02 -6.23 2.99
C LEU A 81 -14.64 -7.48 2.32
N ASP A 82 -15.28 -8.37 3.10
CA ASP A 82 -15.78 -9.64 2.58
C ASP A 82 -16.98 -9.47 1.65
N THR A 83 -17.81 -8.47 1.91
CA THR A 83 -19.04 -8.19 1.15
C THR A 83 -18.93 -7.00 0.19
N PHE A 84 -17.74 -6.37 0.12
CA PHE A 84 -17.56 -5.18 -0.68
C PHE A 84 -17.53 -5.46 -2.18
N ASP A 85 -18.29 -4.66 -2.95
CA ASP A 85 -18.26 -4.67 -4.41
C ASP A 85 -17.27 -3.66 -4.95
N PHE A 86 -16.25 -4.15 -5.67
CA PHE A 86 -15.20 -3.33 -6.28
C PHE A 86 -15.60 -2.73 -7.63
N THR A 87 -16.81 -3.00 -8.13
CA THR A 87 -17.26 -2.49 -9.43
C THR A 87 -17.28 -0.96 -9.46
N GLY A 88 -16.64 -0.38 -10.48
CA GLY A 88 -16.59 1.07 -10.68
C GLY A 88 -15.56 1.80 -9.81
N TRP A 89 -14.73 1.09 -9.02
CA TRP A 89 -13.58 1.67 -8.33
C TRP A 89 -12.35 1.65 -9.23
N ASP A 90 -11.54 2.72 -9.18
CA ASP A 90 -10.38 2.86 -10.06
C ASP A 90 -9.17 2.13 -9.51
N MET A 91 -8.90 2.26 -8.21
CA MET A 91 -7.75 1.63 -7.57
C MET A 91 -8.05 1.18 -6.15
N ALA A 92 -7.32 0.14 -5.73
CA ALA A 92 -7.38 -0.39 -4.38
C ALA A 92 -5.99 -0.59 -3.81
N LEU A 93 -5.68 0.09 -2.70
CA LEU A 93 -4.45 -0.09 -1.94
C LEU A 93 -4.69 -1.17 -0.90
N PHE A 94 -3.96 -2.28 -1.02
CA PHE A 94 -4.09 -3.44 -0.16
C PHE A 94 -3.03 -3.44 0.94
N ALA A 95 -3.44 -3.11 2.15
CA ALA A 95 -2.64 -3.18 3.38
C ALA A 95 -3.11 -4.34 4.27
N VAL A 96 -3.37 -5.49 3.66
CA VAL A 96 -3.84 -6.72 4.32
C VAL A 96 -2.79 -7.82 4.20
N GLY A 97 -2.89 -8.85 5.01
CA GLY A 97 -1.99 -10.02 4.92
C GLY A 97 -2.21 -10.83 3.64
N SER A 98 -1.23 -11.68 3.30
CA SER A 98 -1.21 -12.47 2.06
C SER A 98 -2.45 -13.33 1.85
N GLU A 99 -3.02 -13.91 2.90
CA GLU A 99 -4.25 -14.71 2.79
C GLU A 99 -5.46 -13.88 2.36
N ALA A 100 -5.63 -12.69 2.93
CA ALA A 100 -6.69 -11.79 2.51
C ALA A 100 -6.44 -11.25 1.10
N THR A 101 -5.20 -10.90 0.77
CA THR A 101 -4.82 -10.48 -0.59
C THR A 101 -5.16 -11.58 -1.61
N LYS A 102 -4.81 -12.84 -1.33
CA LYS A 102 -5.14 -13.99 -2.18
C LYS A 102 -6.64 -14.12 -2.45
N LYS A 103 -7.47 -13.83 -1.46
CA LYS A 103 -8.93 -13.92 -1.56
C LYS A 103 -9.55 -12.75 -2.32
N TYR A 104 -9.07 -11.51 -2.08
CA TYR A 104 -9.78 -10.30 -2.51
C TYR A 104 -9.13 -9.57 -3.67
N ALA A 105 -7.79 -9.60 -3.82
CA ALA A 105 -7.12 -8.88 -4.91
C ALA A 105 -7.58 -9.35 -6.30
N PRO A 106 -7.75 -10.67 -6.57
CA PRO A 106 -8.28 -11.13 -7.85
C PRO A 106 -9.72 -10.68 -8.10
N LYS A 107 -10.54 -10.52 -7.06
CA LYS A 107 -11.91 -10.03 -7.20
C LYS A 107 -11.93 -8.55 -7.60
N ALA A 108 -11.10 -7.72 -6.94
CA ALA A 108 -10.95 -6.31 -7.28
C ALA A 108 -10.41 -6.13 -8.71
N ALA A 109 -9.35 -6.86 -9.06
CA ALA A 109 -8.76 -6.83 -10.39
C ALA A 109 -9.75 -7.24 -11.50
N LYS A 110 -10.55 -8.28 -11.26
CA LYS A 110 -11.59 -8.74 -12.20
C LYS A 110 -12.72 -7.72 -12.36
N ALA A 111 -13.02 -6.94 -11.32
CA ALA A 111 -13.99 -5.85 -11.38
C ALA A 111 -13.45 -4.59 -12.13
N GLY A 112 -12.22 -4.64 -12.63
CA GLY A 112 -11.57 -3.53 -13.34
C GLY A 112 -10.83 -2.55 -12.44
N CYS A 113 -10.75 -2.81 -11.14
CA CYS A 113 -10.02 -2.00 -10.17
C CYS A 113 -8.52 -2.38 -10.20
N VAL A 114 -7.62 -1.40 -10.32
CA VAL A 114 -6.17 -1.65 -10.23
C VAL A 114 -5.78 -1.86 -8.77
N VAL A 115 -5.23 -3.03 -8.46
CA VAL A 115 -4.79 -3.35 -7.11
C VAL A 115 -3.31 -3.02 -6.92
N ILE A 116 -2.97 -2.30 -5.85
CA ILE A 116 -1.60 -2.09 -5.41
C ILE A 116 -1.43 -2.88 -4.11
N ASP A 117 -0.73 -4.01 -4.20
CA ASP A 117 -0.60 -4.96 -3.10
C ASP A 117 0.67 -4.76 -2.29
N ASN A 118 0.52 -4.52 -1.00
CA ASN A 118 1.64 -4.38 -0.06
C ASN A 118 2.03 -5.70 0.63
N SER A 119 1.31 -6.80 0.36
CA SER A 119 1.67 -8.12 0.90
C SER A 119 2.87 -8.72 0.17
N SER A 120 3.35 -9.87 0.65
CA SER A 120 4.43 -10.61 -0.03
C SER A 120 3.93 -11.55 -1.13
N LEU A 121 2.59 -11.68 -1.30
CA LEU A 121 1.99 -12.74 -2.11
C LEU A 121 2.45 -12.75 -3.56
N TYR A 122 2.44 -11.57 -4.20
CA TYR A 122 2.66 -11.46 -5.64
C TYR A 122 4.06 -11.00 -6.04
N ARG A 123 4.98 -10.82 -5.08
CA ARG A 123 6.32 -10.27 -5.35
C ARG A 123 7.18 -11.12 -6.30
N TYR A 124 6.89 -12.40 -6.40
CA TYR A 124 7.59 -13.34 -7.28
C TYR A 124 6.72 -13.87 -8.42
N ASP A 125 5.51 -13.32 -8.62
CA ASP A 125 4.67 -13.69 -9.76
C ASP A 125 5.20 -13.00 -11.03
N PRO A 126 5.59 -13.77 -12.08
CA PRO A 126 6.19 -13.20 -13.29
C PRO A 126 5.24 -12.32 -14.11
N ASP A 127 3.93 -12.45 -13.89
CA ASP A 127 2.91 -11.68 -14.59
C ASP A 127 2.47 -10.42 -13.80
N ILE A 128 3.01 -10.21 -12.61
CA ILE A 128 2.68 -9.06 -11.76
C ILE A 128 3.94 -8.23 -11.53
N PRO A 129 3.97 -6.96 -11.98
CA PRO A 129 5.15 -6.14 -11.82
C PRO A 129 5.39 -5.79 -10.36
N LEU A 130 6.63 -5.99 -9.90
CA LEU A 130 7.13 -5.53 -8.61
C LEU A 130 7.73 -4.14 -8.81
N ILE A 131 7.10 -3.09 -8.28
CA ILE A 131 7.43 -1.71 -8.60
C ILE A 131 7.98 -0.93 -7.41
N VAL A 132 9.10 -0.27 -7.68
CA VAL A 132 9.60 0.89 -6.92
C VAL A 132 9.73 2.04 -7.90
N PRO A 133 8.86 3.07 -7.86
CA PRO A 133 8.78 4.08 -8.92
C PRO A 133 10.10 4.77 -9.25
N GLU A 134 10.94 5.01 -8.23
CA GLU A 134 12.26 5.65 -8.40
C GLU A 134 13.32 4.73 -9.04
N VAL A 135 13.01 3.45 -9.18
CA VAL A 135 13.96 2.42 -9.63
C VAL A 135 13.59 1.84 -10.99
N ASN A 136 12.32 1.49 -11.16
CA ASN A 136 11.83 0.74 -12.33
C ASN A 136 10.42 1.15 -12.77
N ALA A 137 10.15 2.47 -12.80
CA ALA A 137 8.83 3.01 -13.18
C ALA A 137 8.30 2.45 -14.50
N ASP A 138 9.18 2.21 -15.49
CA ASP A 138 8.78 1.74 -16.82
C ASP A 138 8.12 0.36 -16.79
N ALA A 139 8.45 -0.47 -15.79
CA ALA A 139 7.84 -1.79 -15.63
C ALA A 139 6.36 -1.74 -15.18
N ILE A 140 5.86 -0.55 -14.82
CA ILE A 140 4.46 -0.39 -14.36
C ILE A 140 3.46 -0.79 -15.44
N HIS A 141 3.78 -0.62 -16.73
CA HIS A 141 2.88 -0.94 -17.85
C HIS A 141 2.44 -2.41 -17.86
N ASP A 142 3.22 -3.30 -17.25
CA ASP A 142 2.90 -4.72 -17.14
C ASP A 142 1.72 -5.02 -16.21
N TYR A 143 1.25 -4.03 -15.40
CA TYR A 143 0.11 -4.23 -14.51
C TYR A 143 -1.15 -4.67 -15.26
N SER A 144 -1.29 -4.26 -16.54
CA SER A 144 -2.45 -4.57 -17.37
C SER A 144 -2.69 -6.07 -17.59
N LYS A 145 -1.68 -6.92 -17.35
CA LYS A 145 -1.79 -8.38 -17.46
C LYS A 145 -2.78 -8.94 -16.43
N LYS A 146 -2.75 -8.44 -15.21
CA LYS A 146 -3.59 -8.92 -14.10
C LYS A 146 -4.31 -7.82 -13.29
N ASN A 147 -4.17 -6.55 -13.68
CA ASN A 147 -4.63 -5.38 -12.91
C ASN A 147 -4.11 -5.37 -11.46
N ILE A 148 -2.92 -5.91 -11.24
CA ILE A 148 -2.26 -5.96 -9.93
C ILE A 148 -0.84 -5.44 -10.08
N ILE A 149 -0.41 -4.63 -9.10
CA ILE A 149 0.95 -4.16 -8.92
C ILE A 149 1.41 -4.64 -7.56
N ALA A 150 2.56 -5.31 -7.49
CA ALA A 150 3.17 -5.70 -6.23
C ALA A 150 4.10 -4.60 -5.70
N ASN A 151 4.04 -4.35 -4.40
CA ASN A 151 4.93 -3.46 -3.68
C ASN A 151 6.00 -4.28 -2.95
N PRO A 152 7.30 -3.88 -2.95
CA PRO A 152 8.35 -4.63 -2.29
C PRO A 152 8.26 -4.57 -0.77
N ASN A 153 9.13 -5.34 -0.11
CA ASN A 153 9.33 -5.18 1.33
C ASN A 153 9.81 -3.76 1.66
N CYS A 154 9.40 -3.22 2.80
CA CYS A 154 9.71 -1.86 3.23
C CYS A 154 11.21 -1.56 3.28
N SER A 155 12.02 -2.49 3.80
CA SER A 155 13.49 -2.35 3.83
C SER A 155 14.08 -2.39 2.43
N THR A 156 13.54 -3.24 1.54
CA THR A 156 13.96 -3.33 0.15
C THR A 156 13.69 -2.04 -0.60
N ALA A 157 12.50 -1.47 -0.47
CA ALA A 157 12.14 -0.21 -1.13
C ALA A 157 13.14 0.91 -0.79
N GLN A 158 13.44 1.11 0.50
CA GLN A 158 14.40 2.11 0.96
C GLN A 158 15.82 1.85 0.40
N MET A 159 16.26 0.61 0.46
CA MET A 159 17.60 0.22 0.01
C MET A 159 17.80 0.44 -1.49
N VAL A 160 16.85 -0.02 -2.32
CA VAL A 160 17.03 0.06 -3.78
C VAL A 160 16.94 1.48 -4.30
N VAL A 161 16.17 2.36 -3.67
CA VAL A 161 16.16 3.80 -3.99
C VAL A 161 17.53 4.43 -3.76
N ALA A 162 18.22 4.07 -2.66
CA ALA A 162 19.56 4.55 -2.38
C ALA A 162 20.61 3.93 -3.32
N LEU A 163 20.45 2.65 -3.68
CA LEU A 163 21.41 1.92 -4.51
C LEU A 163 21.28 2.23 -6.01
N LYS A 164 20.09 2.60 -6.49
CA LYS A 164 19.84 2.84 -7.92
C LYS A 164 20.81 3.82 -8.57
N PRO A 165 21.03 5.05 -8.05
CA PRO A 165 21.96 6.01 -8.65
C PRO A 165 23.42 5.52 -8.60
N LEU A 166 23.78 4.69 -7.64
CA LEU A 166 25.11 4.07 -7.57
C LEU A 166 25.25 2.98 -8.64
N HIS A 167 24.22 2.14 -8.78
CA HIS A 167 24.19 1.07 -9.78
C HIS A 167 24.28 1.61 -11.21
N ASP A 168 23.62 2.74 -11.48
CA ASP A 168 23.63 3.37 -12.81
C ASP A 168 25.01 3.92 -13.21
N ARG A 169 25.82 4.31 -12.22
CA ARG A 169 27.19 4.81 -12.44
C ARG A 169 28.25 3.73 -12.41
N ALA A 170 28.05 2.72 -11.57
CA ALA A 170 28.99 1.63 -11.36
C ALA A 170 28.21 0.36 -11.02
N THR A 171 28.11 -0.56 -11.96
CA THR A 171 27.31 -1.80 -11.81
C THR A 171 27.62 -2.54 -10.52
N ILE A 172 26.66 -2.55 -9.61
CA ILE A 172 26.73 -3.30 -8.36
C ILE A 172 26.66 -4.79 -8.69
N LYS A 173 27.67 -5.54 -8.24
CA LYS A 173 27.76 -6.99 -8.47
C LYS A 173 27.25 -7.81 -7.28
N ARG A 174 27.33 -7.26 -6.08
CA ARG A 174 26.90 -7.95 -4.86
C ARG A 174 26.49 -6.93 -3.80
N VAL A 175 25.42 -7.26 -3.08
CA VAL A 175 25.00 -6.52 -1.89
C VAL A 175 25.04 -7.48 -0.70
N VAL A 176 25.68 -7.06 0.38
CA VAL A 176 25.63 -7.72 1.69
C VAL A 176 24.95 -6.75 2.63
N VAL A 177 23.83 -7.14 3.24
CA VAL A 177 23.00 -6.26 4.06
C VAL A 177 22.59 -6.94 5.35
N SER A 178 22.64 -6.18 6.44
CA SER A 178 22.03 -6.52 7.73
C SER A 178 21.05 -5.42 8.10
N THR A 179 19.89 -5.81 8.60
CA THR A 179 18.82 -4.84 8.93
C THR A 179 18.40 -4.91 10.38
N TYR A 180 18.11 -3.76 10.95
CA TYR A 180 17.39 -3.61 12.21
C TYR A 180 16.01 -3.04 11.91
N GLN A 181 14.96 -3.78 12.27
CA GLN A 181 13.60 -3.41 11.91
C GLN A 181 12.72 -3.27 13.14
N SER A 182 11.83 -2.28 13.10
CA SER A 182 10.82 -2.10 14.15
C SER A 182 9.82 -3.27 14.13
N VAL A 183 9.40 -3.71 15.31
CA VAL A 183 8.36 -4.73 15.46
C VAL A 183 7.01 -4.30 14.89
N SER A 184 6.77 -2.99 14.74
CA SER A 184 5.55 -2.45 14.11
C SER A 184 5.30 -2.98 12.70
N GLY A 185 6.34 -3.41 11.99
CA GLY A 185 6.23 -4.08 10.69
C GLY A 185 5.50 -5.43 10.73
N SER A 186 5.49 -6.10 11.89
CA SER A 186 4.73 -7.33 12.13
C SER A 186 3.26 -7.07 12.51
N GLY A 187 2.84 -5.81 12.56
CA GLY A 187 1.49 -5.41 12.90
C GLY A 187 1.24 -5.32 14.42
N LYS A 188 -0.06 -5.23 14.75
CA LYS A 188 -0.48 -5.02 16.15
C LYS A 188 -0.05 -6.16 17.05
N ASP A 189 -0.24 -7.40 16.61
CA ASP A 189 0.04 -8.57 17.45
C ASP A 189 1.52 -8.64 17.84
N GLY A 190 2.45 -8.31 16.92
CA GLY A 190 3.88 -8.25 17.23
C GLY A 190 4.23 -7.13 18.24
N MET A 191 3.54 -5.98 18.15
CA MET A 191 3.74 -4.89 19.11
C MET A 191 3.18 -5.25 20.49
N ASP A 192 2.01 -5.88 20.53
CA ASP A 192 1.39 -6.35 21.78
C ASP A 192 2.29 -7.41 22.45
N GLU A 193 2.80 -8.38 21.68
CA GLU A 193 3.74 -9.39 22.16
C GLU A 193 5.01 -8.77 22.76
N LEU A 194 5.65 -7.82 22.06
CA LEU A 194 6.80 -7.10 22.58
C LEU A 194 6.49 -6.39 23.91
N TRP A 195 5.33 -5.75 23.98
CA TRP A 195 4.88 -5.06 25.17
C TRP A 195 4.68 -6.03 26.35
N ASP A 196 3.99 -7.13 26.12
CA ASP A 196 3.70 -8.12 27.16
C ASP A 196 4.98 -8.83 27.65
N GLN A 197 5.88 -9.19 26.75
CA GLN A 197 7.19 -9.73 27.10
C GLN A 197 8.03 -8.73 27.90
N THR A 198 8.02 -7.45 27.52
CA THR A 198 8.73 -6.39 28.26
C THR A 198 8.15 -6.22 29.66
N LYS A 199 6.82 -6.19 29.77
CA LYS A 199 6.15 -6.11 31.10
C LYS A 199 6.50 -7.28 32.02
N SER A 200 6.55 -8.49 31.47
CA SER A 200 6.85 -9.71 32.25
C SER A 200 8.26 -9.68 32.88
N ILE A 201 9.22 -8.98 32.25
CA ILE A 201 10.57 -8.80 32.81
C ILE A 201 10.54 -7.94 34.09
N TYR A 202 9.68 -6.91 34.11
CA TYR A 202 9.59 -5.98 35.23
C TYR A 202 8.55 -6.38 36.28
N ASN A 203 7.59 -7.18 35.90
CA ASN A 203 6.56 -7.72 36.82
C ASN A 203 6.50 -9.26 36.62
N PRO A 204 7.53 -9.99 37.12
CA PRO A 204 7.46 -11.44 37.08
C PRO A 204 6.28 -11.88 37.95
N THR A 205 5.27 -12.47 37.34
CA THR A 205 4.25 -13.22 38.10
C THR A 205 4.94 -14.46 38.60
N ASP A 206 5.06 -14.58 39.92
CA ASP A 206 5.50 -15.83 40.55
C ASP A 206 4.51 -16.93 40.13
N ASP A 207 4.95 -17.82 39.24
CA ASP A 207 4.35 -19.15 39.03
C ASP A 207 4.94 -20.13 40.03
#